data_70b716c744490468a599cfd300c71b6d
#
_entry.id   70b716c744490468a599cfd300c71b6d
#
_cell.length_a   1.000
_cell.length_b   1.000
_cell.length_c   1.000
_cell.angle_alpha   90.00
_cell.angle_beta   90.00
_cell.angle_gamma   90.00
#
_symmetry.space_group_name_H-M   'P 1'
#
loop_
_entity.id
_entity.type
_entity.pdbx_description
1 polymer ?
#
loop_
_entity_poly.entity_id
_entity_poly.type
_entity_poly.pdbx_seq_one_letter_code
_entity_poly.pdbx_strand_id
1 'polypeptide(L)'
;MNEPEKIDPRELSPLALAFVGDSVLELLVRTRLARHHKYVSARAQFREEQLLEPLFTEDELAVFKRGRNASKASVAKHASPEEYRASTGFECLLGWLYLNGQLSRVHELFETLWQSFDPNEK
;
A
#
# COMPACT_ATOMS: atom_id res chain seq x y z
N MET A 1 20.42 -4.71 -21.60
CA MET A 1 19.39 -4.01 -20.87
C MET A 1 19.99 -3.08 -19.85
N ASN A 2 19.49 -1.87 -19.78
CA ASN A 2 20.00 -0.90 -18.82
C ASN A 2 19.52 -1.23 -17.42
N GLU A 3 20.31 -0.83 -16.44
CA GLU A 3 19.88 -0.97 -15.07
C GLU A 3 18.67 -0.07 -14.80
N PRO A 4 17.81 -0.50 -13.89
CA PRO A 4 16.68 0.36 -13.52
C PRO A 4 17.17 1.71 -13.00
N GLU A 5 16.41 2.73 -13.28
CA GLU A 5 16.72 4.05 -12.79
C GLU A 5 16.66 4.07 -11.28
N LYS A 6 17.66 4.68 -10.66
CA LYS A 6 17.68 4.80 -9.20
C LYS A 6 16.99 6.10 -8.83
N ILE A 7 15.93 5.98 -8.07
CA ILE A 7 15.14 7.12 -7.64
C ILE A 7 15.29 7.28 -6.14
N ASP A 8 15.60 8.49 -5.71
CA ASP A 8 15.63 8.81 -4.30
C ASP A 8 14.18 9.10 -3.85
N PRO A 9 13.62 8.25 -2.98
CA PRO A 9 12.22 8.46 -2.57
C PRO A 9 11.98 9.80 -1.90
N ARG A 10 13.03 10.41 -1.33
CA ARG A 10 12.88 11.72 -0.69
C ARG A 10 12.57 12.84 -1.68
N GLU A 11 12.82 12.59 -2.97
CA GLU A 11 12.56 13.57 -4.03
C GLU A 11 11.14 13.47 -4.58
N LEU A 12 10.38 12.46 -4.13
CA LEU A 12 9.05 12.23 -4.66
C LEU A 12 7.99 12.77 -3.70
N SER A 13 6.92 13.30 -4.27
CA SER A 13 5.78 13.74 -3.48
C SER A 13 5.07 12.53 -2.86
N PRO A 14 4.29 12.73 -1.80
CA PRO A 14 3.52 11.63 -1.22
C PRO A 14 2.62 10.94 -2.22
N LEU A 15 1.99 11.69 -3.13
CA LEU A 15 1.10 11.07 -4.12
C LEU A 15 1.88 10.31 -5.18
N ALA A 16 3.10 10.75 -5.52
CA ALA A 16 3.95 9.99 -6.43
C ALA A 16 4.37 8.68 -5.79
N LEU A 17 4.70 8.71 -4.51
CA LEU A 17 5.03 7.50 -3.77
C LEU A 17 3.83 6.56 -3.71
N ALA A 18 2.64 7.11 -3.49
CA ALA A 18 1.42 6.30 -3.46
C ALA A 18 1.14 5.67 -4.82
N PHE A 19 1.44 6.38 -5.90
CA PHE A 19 1.28 5.86 -7.25
C PHE A 19 2.13 4.59 -7.44
N VAL A 20 3.38 4.62 -6.99
CA VAL A 20 4.24 3.44 -7.02
C VAL A 20 3.70 2.36 -6.09
N GLY A 21 3.32 2.75 -4.88
CA GLY A 21 2.85 1.80 -3.88
C GLY A 21 1.56 1.10 -4.27
N ASP A 22 0.70 1.77 -5.01
CA ASP A 22 -0.52 1.15 -5.52
C ASP A 22 -0.18 -0.06 -6.39
N SER A 23 0.82 0.09 -7.25
CA SER A 23 1.26 -1.01 -8.11
C SER A 23 1.91 -2.12 -7.30
N VAL A 24 2.67 -1.76 -6.28
CA VAL A 24 3.32 -2.75 -5.41
C VAL A 24 2.25 -3.59 -4.70
N LEU A 25 1.27 -2.92 -4.11
CA LEU A 25 0.20 -3.62 -3.41
C LEU A 25 -0.60 -4.51 -4.36
N GLU A 26 -0.92 -3.98 -5.53
CA GLU A 26 -1.69 -4.74 -6.51
C GLU A 26 -0.93 -6.00 -6.96
N LEU A 27 0.37 -5.88 -7.17
CA LEU A 27 1.17 -7.03 -7.53
C LEU A 27 1.15 -8.10 -6.44
N LEU A 28 1.26 -7.68 -5.19
CA LEU A 28 1.23 -8.62 -4.08
C LEU A 28 -0.12 -9.32 -3.97
N VAL A 29 -1.20 -8.57 -4.12
CA VAL A 29 -2.54 -9.13 -4.07
C VAL A 29 -2.75 -10.12 -5.20
N ARG A 30 -2.40 -9.73 -6.41
CA ARG A 30 -2.60 -10.58 -7.58
C ARG A 30 -1.76 -11.85 -7.51
N THR A 31 -0.54 -11.74 -7.01
CA THR A 31 0.33 -12.90 -6.84
C THR A 31 -0.30 -13.88 -5.85
N ARG A 32 -0.84 -13.37 -4.77
CA ARG A 32 -1.47 -14.20 -3.76
C ARG A 32 -2.72 -14.88 -4.35
N LEU A 33 -3.54 -14.14 -5.07
CA LEU A 33 -4.74 -14.68 -5.67
C LEU A 33 -4.42 -15.71 -6.76
N ALA A 34 -3.38 -15.46 -7.54
CA ALA A 34 -2.96 -16.41 -8.57
C ALA A 34 -2.51 -17.73 -7.95
N ARG A 35 -1.81 -17.66 -6.82
CA ARG A 35 -1.37 -18.86 -6.11
C ARG A 35 -2.56 -19.73 -5.71
N HIS A 36 -3.69 -19.12 -5.44
CA HIS A 36 -4.90 -19.84 -5.05
C HIS A 36 -5.85 -20.05 -6.22
N HIS A 37 -5.38 -19.83 -7.45
CA HIS A 37 -6.16 -19.99 -8.67
C HIS A 37 -7.41 -19.14 -8.70
N LYS A 38 -7.34 -17.96 -8.15
CA LYS A 38 -8.44 -16.99 -8.13
C LYS A 38 -8.08 -15.83 -9.02
N TYR A 39 -8.70 -15.79 -10.18
CA TYR A 39 -8.39 -14.78 -11.19
C TYR A 39 -9.49 -13.74 -11.28
N VAL A 40 -9.91 -13.25 -10.13
CA VAL A 40 -10.93 -12.22 -10.11
C VAL A 40 -10.30 -10.87 -10.28
N SER A 41 -11.09 -9.91 -10.69
CA SER A 41 -10.70 -8.54 -10.76
C SER A 41 -10.28 -8.12 -9.36
N ALA A 42 -8.99 -8.07 -9.14
CA ALA A 42 -8.49 -8.08 -7.80
C ALA A 42 -8.24 -6.69 -7.27
N ARG A 43 -9.30 -6.00 -6.96
CA ARG A 43 -9.14 -4.89 -6.08
C ARG A 43 -9.61 -5.33 -4.71
N ALA A 44 -8.72 -5.95 -3.99
CA ALA A 44 -9.01 -6.30 -2.62
C ALA A 44 -9.27 -5.00 -1.86
N GLN A 45 -10.37 -4.98 -1.14
CA GLN A 45 -10.77 -3.81 -0.39
C GLN A 45 -10.20 -3.94 1.02
N PHE A 46 -8.98 -3.47 1.20
CA PHE A 46 -8.36 -3.50 2.51
C PHE A 46 -8.83 -2.28 3.28
N ARG A 47 -9.82 -2.47 4.12
CA ARG A 47 -10.38 -1.39 4.92
C ARG A 47 -9.69 -1.26 6.27
N GLU A 48 -8.78 -2.19 6.55
CA GLU A 48 -8.16 -2.29 7.86
C GLU A 48 -6.75 -1.70 7.89
N GLU A 49 -6.36 -0.99 6.83
CA GLU A 49 -4.98 -0.48 6.72
C GLU A 49 -4.62 0.44 7.86
N GLN A 50 -5.58 1.21 8.35
CA GLN A 50 -5.33 2.11 9.46
C GLN A 50 -4.99 1.36 10.75
N LEU A 51 -5.39 0.09 10.85
CA LEU A 51 -5.09 -0.71 12.04
C LEU A 51 -3.62 -1.13 12.10
N LEU A 52 -2.88 -0.92 11.02
CA LEU A 52 -1.46 -1.23 10.99
C LEU A 52 -0.62 -0.15 11.64
N GLU A 53 -1.19 1.03 11.91
CA GLU A 53 -0.41 2.15 12.45
C GLU A 53 0.42 1.79 13.67
N PRO A 54 -0.09 1.02 14.65
CA PRO A 54 0.74 0.66 15.80
C PRO A 54 1.98 -0.16 15.46
N LEU A 55 2.03 -0.75 14.25
CA LEU A 55 3.16 -1.56 13.84
C LEU A 55 4.23 -0.75 13.10
N PHE A 56 3.92 0.48 12.73
CA PHE A 56 4.84 1.31 11.96
C PHE A 56 5.96 1.83 12.86
N THR A 57 7.16 1.90 12.29
CA THR A 57 8.23 2.65 12.92
C THR A 57 7.90 4.14 12.84
N GLU A 58 8.70 4.94 13.55
CA GLU A 58 8.49 6.38 13.55
C GLU A 58 8.57 6.96 12.13
N ASP A 59 9.58 6.54 11.38
CA ASP A 59 9.74 7.01 10.00
C ASP A 59 8.60 6.54 9.11
N GLU A 60 8.18 5.30 9.28
CA GLU A 60 7.06 4.75 8.51
C GLU A 60 5.78 5.51 8.79
N LEU A 61 5.54 5.81 10.05
CA LEU A 61 4.33 6.54 10.42
C LEU A 61 4.33 7.94 9.80
N ALA A 62 5.49 8.59 9.77
CA ALA A 62 5.59 9.92 9.16
C ALA A 62 5.26 9.86 7.68
N VAL A 63 5.76 8.86 6.97
CA VAL A 63 5.47 8.69 5.54
C VAL A 63 3.99 8.38 5.32
N PHE A 64 3.44 7.49 6.14
CA PHE A 64 2.01 7.14 6.07
C PHE A 64 1.14 8.38 6.24
N LYS A 65 1.45 9.21 7.24
CA LYS A 65 0.66 10.41 7.52
C LYS A 65 0.74 11.42 6.38
N ARG A 66 1.91 11.56 5.76
CA ARG A 66 2.04 12.48 4.62
C ARG A 66 1.17 12.04 3.45
N GLY A 67 1.14 10.74 3.18
CA GLY A 67 0.27 10.22 2.12
C GLY A 67 -1.19 10.40 2.44
N ARG A 68 -1.57 10.10 3.68
CA ARG A 68 -2.95 10.27 4.12
C ARG A 68 -3.39 11.73 3.98
N ASN A 69 -2.52 12.65 4.39
CA ASN A 69 -2.85 14.07 4.37
C ASN A 69 -2.88 14.66 2.96
N ALA A 70 -2.15 14.06 2.03
CA ALA A 70 -2.14 14.52 0.64
C ALA A 70 -3.32 14.00 -0.17
N SER A 71 -4.06 13.05 0.37
CA SER A 71 -5.15 12.40 -0.35
C SER A 71 -6.35 13.32 -0.50
N LYS A 72 -7.02 13.21 -1.66
CA LYS A 72 -8.26 13.94 -1.92
C LYS A 72 -9.41 12.97 -1.76
N ALA A 73 -9.94 12.90 -0.54
CA ALA A 73 -10.95 11.91 -0.19
C ALA A 73 -12.25 12.05 -0.97
N SER A 74 -12.49 13.22 -1.55
CA SER A 74 -13.76 13.47 -2.26
C SER A 74 -13.96 12.61 -3.49
N VAL A 75 -12.90 11.95 -4.00
CA VAL A 75 -13.05 11.10 -5.18
C VAL A 75 -13.43 9.67 -4.85
N ALA A 76 -13.44 9.31 -3.59
CA ALA A 76 -13.78 7.94 -3.18
C ALA A 76 -15.28 7.71 -3.31
N LYS A 77 -15.67 6.65 -4.01
CA LYS A 77 -17.09 6.34 -4.22
C LYS A 77 -17.57 5.18 -3.35
N HIS A 78 -16.67 4.29 -2.95
CA HIS A 78 -17.05 3.04 -2.30
C HIS A 78 -16.39 2.85 -0.95
N ALA A 79 -15.77 3.89 -0.44
CA ALA A 79 -15.11 3.85 0.85
C ALA A 79 -15.36 5.17 1.56
N SER A 80 -15.28 5.15 2.89
CA SER A 80 -15.36 6.40 3.63
C SER A 80 -14.13 7.24 3.33
N PRO A 81 -14.20 8.57 3.55
CA PRO A 81 -13.04 9.42 3.37
C PRO A 81 -11.83 8.95 4.19
N GLU A 82 -12.08 8.47 5.40
CA GLU A 82 -11.00 7.99 6.27
C GLU A 82 -10.36 6.75 5.70
N GLU A 83 -11.16 5.82 5.17
CA GLU A 83 -10.63 4.61 4.55
C GLU A 83 -9.82 4.93 3.32
N TYR A 84 -10.31 5.85 2.51
CA TYR A 84 -9.61 6.24 1.30
C TYR A 84 -8.27 6.90 1.61
N ARG A 85 -8.27 7.79 2.61
CA ARG A 85 -7.02 8.44 3.03
C ARG A 85 -6.03 7.44 3.61
N ALA A 86 -6.52 6.49 4.39
CA ALA A 86 -5.66 5.45 4.95
C ALA A 86 -5.05 4.59 3.85
N SER A 87 -5.83 4.26 2.82
CA SER A 87 -5.30 3.51 1.68
C SER A 87 -4.21 4.29 0.98
N THR A 88 -4.42 5.58 0.74
CA THR A 88 -3.40 6.42 0.10
C THR A 88 -2.15 6.48 0.96
N GLY A 89 -2.32 6.62 2.28
CA GLY A 89 -1.20 6.64 3.20
C GLY A 89 -0.41 5.33 3.16
N PHE A 90 -1.12 4.22 3.16
CA PHE A 90 -0.48 2.91 3.12
C PHE A 90 0.26 2.70 1.80
N GLU A 91 -0.34 3.11 0.69
CA GLU A 91 0.32 3.01 -0.62
C GLU A 91 1.55 3.90 -0.67
N CYS A 92 1.47 5.10 -0.11
CA CYS A 92 2.62 5.98 0.00
C CYS A 92 3.76 5.30 0.75
N LEU A 93 3.44 4.66 1.87
CA LEU A 93 4.43 3.94 2.65
C LEU A 93 5.03 2.77 1.86
N LEU A 94 4.20 2.00 1.18
CA LEU A 94 4.70 0.87 0.40
C LEU A 94 5.63 1.34 -0.71
N GLY A 95 5.26 2.44 -1.39
CA GLY A 95 6.12 3.00 -2.43
C GLY A 95 7.46 3.45 -1.87
N TRP A 96 7.43 4.10 -0.72
CA TRP A 96 8.64 4.56 -0.05
C TRP A 96 9.56 3.40 0.33
N LEU A 97 8.98 2.35 0.92
CA LEU A 97 9.74 1.17 1.31
C LEU A 97 10.31 0.45 0.09
N TYR A 98 9.49 0.31 -0.95
CA TYR A 98 9.91 -0.37 -2.16
C TYR A 98 11.09 0.35 -2.81
N LEU A 99 10.99 1.66 -2.95
CA LEU A 99 12.05 2.44 -3.61
C LEU A 99 13.31 2.53 -2.76
N ASN A 100 13.18 2.33 -1.44
CA ASN A 100 14.33 2.23 -0.55
C ASN A 100 14.91 0.82 -0.51
N GLY A 101 14.37 -0.11 -1.28
CA GLY A 101 14.87 -1.47 -1.30
C GLY A 101 14.49 -2.32 -0.11
N GLN A 102 13.52 -1.87 0.68
CA GLN A 102 13.11 -2.58 1.89
C GLN A 102 11.98 -3.56 1.58
N LEU A 103 12.26 -4.51 0.71
CA LEU A 103 11.25 -5.45 0.25
C LEU A 103 10.77 -6.39 1.35
N SER A 104 11.65 -6.78 2.26
CA SER A 104 11.23 -7.64 3.38
C SER A 104 10.17 -6.95 4.22
N ARG A 105 10.35 -5.64 4.44
CA ARG A 105 9.36 -4.89 5.23
C ARG A 105 8.04 -4.75 4.48
N VAL A 106 8.10 -4.55 3.15
CA VAL A 106 6.90 -4.52 2.33
C VAL A 106 6.12 -5.82 2.49
N HIS A 107 6.80 -6.96 2.39
CA HIS A 107 6.15 -8.26 2.53
C HIS A 107 5.61 -8.47 3.94
N GLU A 108 6.32 -8.03 4.95
CA GLU A 108 5.90 -8.17 6.33
C GLU A 108 4.59 -7.41 6.59
N LEU A 109 4.54 -6.16 6.14
CA LEU A 109 3.33 -5.36 6.29
C LEU A 109 2.18 -5.92 5.47
N PHE A 110 2.47 -6.37 4.26
CA PHE A 110 1.44 -6.98 3.43
C PHE A 110 0.87 -8.24 4.08
N GLU A 111 1.74 -9.09 4.62
CA GLU A 111 1.27 -10.32 5.26
C GLU A 111 0.36 -10.01 6.45
N THR A 112 0.74 -9.00 7.24
CA THR A 112 -0.08 -8.60 8.38
C THR A 112 -1.45 -8.11 7.92
N LEU A 113 -1.46 -7.32 6.85
CA LEU A 113 -2.72 -6.84 6.29
C LEU A 113 -3.55 -8.01 5.76
N TRP A 114 -2.91 -8.93 5.05
CA TRP A 114 -3.60 -10.08 4.48
C TRP A 114 -4.23 -10.94 5.55
N GLN A 115 -3.57 -11.08 6.71
CA GLN A 115 -4.12 -11.86 7.82
C GLN A 115 -5.38 -11.24 8.39
N SER A 116 -5.53 -9.93 8.28
CA SER A 116 -6.74 -9.25 8.76
C SER A 116 -7.88 -9.36 7.75
N PHE A 117 -7.56 -9.73 6.52
CA PHE A 117 -8.53 -9.92 5.46
C PHE A 117 -8.73 -11.42 5.26
N ASP A 118 -9.98 -11.87 5.30
CA ASP A 118 -10.26 -13.29 5.12
C ASP A 118 -10.64 -13.56 3.67
N PRO A 119 -9.71 -14.10 2.87
CA PRO A 119 -10.00 -14.38 1.46
C PRO A 119 -11.00 -15.51 1.26
N ASN A 120 -11.31 -16.25 2.31
CA ASN A 120 -12.31 -17.31 2.25
C ASN A 120 -13.71 -16.80 2.53
N GLU A 121 -13.82 -15.60 3.01
CA GLU A 121 -15.10 -14.96 3.22
C GLU A 121 -15.67 -14.54 1.89
N LYS A 122 -16.92 -14.84 1.66
CA LYS A 122 -17.53 -14.56 0.37
C LYS A 122 -18.18 -13.20 0.31
#